data_7b80cd16ba4ffd98d4a47f7a4b60fa8d
#
_entry.id   7b80cd16ba4ffd98d4a47f7a4b60fa8d
#
_cell.length_a   1.000
_cell.length_b   1.000
_cell.length_c   1.000
_cell.angle_alpha   90.00
_cell.angle_beta   90.00
_cell.angle_gamma   90.00
#
_symmetry.space_group_name_H-M   'P 1'
#
loop_
_entity.id
_entity.type
_entity.pdbx_description
1 polymer ?
#
loop_
_entity_poly.entity_id
_entity_poly.type
_entity_poly.pdbx_seq_one_letter_code
_entity_poly.pdbx_strand_id
1 'polypeptide(L)'
;MKKYLFTIISFACSFGLFAQSLSVDVANYYYSASGERCTAHFDVKNQTSQDLSVIVTRNMDFALPAGSFSTFCWGETCYTPTTNVSTNAIVIPAGESSDQFSGYIDNMPEESSYIINYCFSLENNPSDEVCADVTFTSLSEYLSIEDEPALHNVYPNPVKDILFLDCNTPTEFVLFDMLGSQVHKEVFTSSSNINVSSFEAGIYFYKLKVKGK
;
A
#
# COMPACT_ATOMS: atom_id res chain seq x y z
N MET A 1 61.82 -33.68 -6.91
CA MET A 1 60.89 -32.50 -6.73
C MET A 1 59.46 -33.07 -6.86
N LYS A 2 58.74 -33.19 -5.73
CA LYS A 2 57.35 -33.67 -5.71
C LYS A 2 56.43 -32.46 -5.91
N LYS A 3 55.62 -32.43 -6.98
CA LYS A 3 54.60 -31.45 -7.24
C LYS A 3 53.31 -31.87 -6.53
N TYR A 4 52.85 -31.11 -5.54
CA TYR A 4 51.54 -31.26 -4.89
C TYR A 4 50.51 -30.53 -5.72
N LEU A 5 49.53 -31.26 -6.26
CA LEU A 5 48.36 -30.70 -6.94
C LEU A 5 47.31 -30.38 -5.87
N PHE A 6 47.08 -29.10 -5.63
CA PHE A 6 46.02 -28.63 -4.71
C PHE A 6 44.70 -28.57 -5.48
N THR A 7 43.82 -29.52 -5.21
CA THR A 7 42.45 -29.49 -5.76
C THR A 7 41.59 -28.61 -4.84
N ILE A 8 41.20 -27.42 -5.32
CA ILE A 8 40.22 -26.53 -4.64
C ILE A 8 38.84 -27.09 -4.93
N ILE A 9 38.21 -27.74 -3.94
CA ILE A 9 36.78 -28.08 -4.00
C ILE A 9 36.00 -26.83 -3.67
N SER A 10 35.43 -26.18 -4.70
CA SER A 10 34.48 -25.07 -4.55
C SER A 10 33.15 -25.65 -4.05
N PHE A 11 32.84 -25.45 -2.80
CA PHE A 11 31.54 -25.76 -2.21
C PHE A 11 30.57 -24.63 -2.62
N ALA A 12 29.84 -24.86 -3.72
CA ALA A 12 28.76 -24.00 -4.13
C ALA A 12 27.60 -24.16 -3.13
N CYS A 13 27.53 -23.26 -2.15
CA CYS A 13 26.38 -23.14 -1.26
C CYS A 13 25.22 -22.55 -2.08
N SER A 14 24.37 -23.42 -2.62
CA SER A 14 23.10 -23.02 -3.25
C SER A 14 22.17 -22.53 -2.12
N PHE A 15 22.14 -21.24 -1.85
CA PHE A 15 21.04 -20.63 -1.13
C PHE A 15 19.79 -20.77 -2.02
N GLY A 16 18.94 -21.71 -1.69
CA GLY A 16 17.60 -21.78 -2.26
C GLY A 16 16.88 -20.47 -1.88
N LEU A 17 16.68 -19.60 -2.85
CA LEU A 17 15.69 -18.54 -2.73
C LEU A 17 14.34 -19.26 -2.68
N PHE A 18 13.76 -19.39 -1.50
CA PHE A 18 12.36 -19.78 -1.37
C PHE A 18 11.53 -18.62 -1.93
N ALA A 19 11.17 -18.72 -3.19
CA ALA A 19 10.18 -17.86 -3.76
C ALA A 19 8.84 -18.21 -3.08
N GLN A 20 8.21 -17.23 -2.46
CA GLN A 20 6.90 -17.38 -1.83
C GLN A 20 5.88 -17.78 -2.91
N SER A 21 5.07 -18.81 -2.65
CA SER A 21 4.13 -19.34 -3.65
C SER A 21 2.91 -18.43 -3.87
N LEU A 22 2.60 -17.62 -2.88
CA LEU A 22 1.47 -16.69 -2.90
C LEU A 22 1.93 -15.24 -2.75
N SER A 23 1.14 -14.31 -3.27
CA SER A 23 1.27 -12.87 -2.99
C SER A 23 -0.10 -12.23 -2.82
N VAL A 24 -0.15 -11.14 -2.05
CA VAL A 24 -1.33 -10.30 -1.83
C VAL A 24 -0.96 -8.84 -2.05
N ASP A 25 -1.90 -8.07 -2.58
CA ASP A 25 -1.77 -6.61 -2.75
C ASP A 25 -2.90 -5.95 -1.97
N VAL A 26 -2.57 -5.37 -0.82
CA VAL A 26 -3.53 -4.84 0.15
C VAL A 26 -3.43 -3.33 0.19
N ALA A 27 -4.58 -2.65 0.15
CA ALA A 27 -4.64 -1.21 0.32
C ALA A 27 -4.10 -0.78 1.71
N ASN A 28 -3.59 0.44 1.80
CA ASN A 28 -3.04 0.99 3.05
C ASN A 28 -4.08 0.96 4.19
N TYR A 29 -5.36 1.14 3.86
CA TYR A 29 -6.47 1.08 4.81
C TYR A 29 -7.80 0.85 4.09
N TYR A 30 -8.80 0.40 4.85
CA TYR A 30 -10.20 0.30 4.45
C TYR A 30 -11.03 1.14 5.41
N TYR A 31 -11.87 2.02 4.87
CA TYR A 31 -12.65 2.97 5.64
C TYR A 31 -14.14 2.64 5.62
N SER A 32 -14.80 2.89 6.75
CA SER A 32 -16.26 3.01 6.83
C SER A 32 -16.65 4.05 7.89
N ALA A 33 -17.86 4.59 7.79
CA ALA A 33 -18.42 5.39 8.85
C ALA A 33 -18.63 4.56 10.14
N SER A 34 -18.67 5.23 11.28
CA SER A 34 -19.01 4.63 12.57
C SER A 34 -20.39 3.97 12.51
N GLY A 35 -20.53 2.80 13.11
CA GLY A 35 -21.75 2.01 13.12
C GLY A 35 -22.01 1.21 11.84
N GLU A 36 -21.22 1.38 10.80
CA GLU A 36 -21.34 0.64 9.55
C GLU A 36 -20.37 -0.56 9.48
N ARG A 37 -20.53 -1.36 8.43
CA ARG A 37 -19.58 -2.44 8.13
C ARG A 37 -18.39 -1.88 7.35
N CYS A 38 -17.18 -2.04 7.91
CA CYS A 38 -15.95 -1.82 7.19
C CYS A 38 -15.54 -3.09 6.45
N THR A 39 -15.30 -2.98 5.14
CA THR A 39 -14.99 -4.11 4.27
C THR A 39 -13.61 -3.97 3.66
N ALA A 40 -12.76 -4.98 3.87
CA ALA A 40 -11.52 -5.18 3.13
C ALA A 40 -11.74 -6.22 2.03
N HIS A 41 -11.34 -5.91 0.82
CA HIS A 41 -11.39 -6.81 -0.33
C HIS A 41 -10.10 -6.66 -1.14
N PHE A 42 -9.42 -7.78 -1.41
CA PHE A 42 -8.18 -7.80 -2.20
C PHE A 42 -7.94 -9.20 -2.77
N ASP A 43 -7.08 -9.25 -3.76
CA ASP A 43 -6.76 -10.47 -4.48
C ASP A 43 -5.63 -11.25 -3.81
N VAL A 44 -5.75 -12.57 -3.88
CA VAL A 44 -4.68 -13.51 -3.52
C VAL A 44 -4.17 -14.17 -4.80
N LYS A 45 -2.88 -13.97 -5.11
CA LYS A 45 -2.28 -14.43 -6.36
C LYS A 45 -1.39 -15.65 -6.15
N ASN A 46 -1.59 -16.67 -6.98
CA ASN A 46 -0.69 -17.81 -7.14
C ASN A 46 0.48 -17.41 -8.06
N GLN A 47 1.69 -17.41 -7.52
CA GLN A 47 2.92 -17.07 -8.26
C GLN A 47 3.56 -18.27 -8.94
N THR A 48 2.97 -19.46 -8.81
CA THR A 48 3.57 -20.73 -9.30
C THR A 48 2.96 -21.17 -10.63
N SER A 49 3.55 -22.21 -11.21
CA SER A 49 3.05 -22.88 -12.41
C SER A 49 2.13 -24.07 -12.11
N GLN A 50 1.68 -24.24 -10.87
CA GLN A 50 0.77 -25.30 -10.42
C GLN A 50 -0.44 -24.71 -9.70
N ASP A 51 -1.56 -25.41 -9.74
CA ASP A 51 -2.74 -25.04 -8.96
C ASP A 51 -2.46 -25.20 -7.47
N LEU A 52 -2.86 -24.24 -6.67
CA LEU A 52 -2.66 -24.22 -5.22
C LEU A 52 -3.97 -24.25 -4.46
N SER A 53 -4.07 -25.16 -3.49
CA SER A 53 -5.17 -25.22 -2.53
C SER A 53 -4.84 -24.33 -1.33
N VAL A 54 -5.60 -23.26 -1.12
CA VAL A 54 -5.28 -22.19 -0.19
C VAL A 54 -6.34 -22.07 0.89
N ILE A 55 -5.90 -21.99 2.14
CA ILE A 55 -6.71 -21.65 3.32
C ILE A 55 -6.34 -20.28 3.85
N VAL A 56 -7.24 -19.67 4.63
CA VAL A 56 -7.00 -18.37 5.25
C VAL A 56 -7.09 -18.49 6.78
N THR A 57 -6.16 -17.82 7.47
CA THR A 57 -6.15 -17.66 8.92
C THR A 57 -6.26 -16.19 9.26
N ARG A 58 -7.20 -15.85 10.16
CA ARG A 58 -7.34 -14.51 10.74
C ARG A 58 -6.67 -14.47 12.10
N ASN A 59 -5.70 -13.59 12.28
CA ASN A 59 -4.99 -13.38 13.53
C ASN A 59 -5.42 -12.05 14.16
N MET A 60 -5.99 -12.11 15.37
CA MET A 60 -6.37 -10.95 16.17
C MET A 60 -5.85 -11.17 17.60
N ASP A 61 -5.05 -10.25 18.09
CA ASP A 61 -4.51 -10.25 19.46
C ASP A 61 -5.25 -9.27 20.40
N PHE A 62 -6.36 -8.71 19.92
CA PHE A 62 -7.21 -7.75 20.62
C PHE A 62 -8.70 -8.16 20.54
N ALA A 63 -9.50 -7.58 21.41
CA ALA A 63 -10.96 -7.68 21.38
C ALA A 63 -11.56 -6.38 20.85
N LEU A 64 -12.56 -6.50 19.98
CA LEU A 64 -13.38 -5.38 19.58
C LEU A 64 -14.33 -4.96 20.72
N PRO A 65 -14.73 -3.68 20.78
CA PRO A 65 -15.74 -3.21 21.74
C PRO A 65 -17.07 -3.97 21.63
N ALA A 66 -17.84 -3.95 22.72
CA ALA A 66 -19.14 -4.61 22.74
C ALA A 66 -20.06 -4.09 21.63
N GLY A 67 -20.63 -5.00 20.87
CA GLY A 67 -21.47 -4.70 19.71
C GLY A 67 -20.73 -4.71 18.37
N SER A 68 -19.40 -4.65 18.36
CA SER A 68 -18.58 -4.78 17.16
C SER A 68 -17.97 -6.17 17.07
N PHE A 69 -17.85 -6.71 15.87
CA PHE A 69 -17.24 -8.04 15.65
C PHE A 69 -16.60 -8.13 14.27
N SER A 70 -15.58 -8.98 14.16
CA SER A 70 -14.92 -9.25 12.89
C SER A 70 -15.36 -10.59 12.33
N THR A 71 -15.61 -10.62 11.03
CA THR A 71 -15.90 -11.81 10.22
C THR A 71 -15.04 -11.80 8.98
N PHE A 72 -14.94 -12.91 8.27
CA PHE A 72 -14.32 -12.96 6.95
C PHE A 72 -15.00 -14.01 6.08
N CYS A 73 -14.88 -13.83 4.74
CA CYS A 73 -15.31 -14.83 3.77
C CYS A 73 -14.09 -15.30 2.94
N TRP A 74 -14.09 -16.59 2.62
CA TRP A 74 -13.14 -17.20 1.72
C TRP A 74 -13.87 -18.14 0.76
N GLY A 75 -13.86 -17.82 -0.52
CA GLY A 75 -14.75 -18.45 -1.48
C GLY A 75 -16.22 -18.14 -1.18
N GLU A 76 -17.06 -19.13 -1.29
CA GLU A 76 -18.50 -19.03 -1.01
C GLU A 76 -18.84 -19.13 0.49
N THR A 77 -17.86 -19.33 1.36
CA THR A 77 -18.06 -19.56 2.79
C THR A 77 -17.65 -18.35 3.61
N CYS A 78 -18.58 -17.84 4.44
CA CYS A 78 -18.29 -16.79 5.41
C CYS A 78 -18.17 -17.37 6.82
N TYR A 79 -17.18 -16.91 7.56
CA TYR A 79 -16.78 -17.44 8.87
C TYR A 79 -17.18 -16.48 9.98
N THR A 80 -17.72 -17.06 11.06
CA THR A 80 -18.21 -16.33 12.23
C THR A 80 -17.08 -15.68 13.03
N PRO A 81 -17.38 -14.74 13.95
CA PRO A 81 -16.36 -14.09 14.78
C PRO A 81 -15.52 -15.06 15.62
N THR A 82 -16.02 -16.26 15.91
CA THR A 82 -15.33 -17.29 16.70
C THR A 82 -14.46 -18.22 15.86
N THR A 83 -14.51 -18.12 14.53
CA THR A 83 -13.74 -18.95 13.61
C THR A 83 -12.57 -18.14 13.07
N ASN A 84 -11.36 -18.62 13.31
CA ASN A 84 -10.14 -17.93 12.88
C ASN A 84 -9.47 -18.58 11.65
N VAL A 85 -9.81 -19.82 11.34
CA VAL A 85 -9.23 -20.55 10.19
C VAL A 85 -10.35 -21.00 9.28
N SER A 86 -10.21 -20.77 7.98
CA SER A 86 -11.17 -21.30 7.00
C SER A 86 -11.16 -22.82 7.01
N THR A 87 -12.35 -23.42 7.05
CA THR A 87 -12.50 -24.90 6.99
C THR A 87 -12.46 -25.41 5.57
N ASN A 88 -12.68 -24.55 4.59
CA ASN A 88 -12.66 -24.86 3.17
C ASN A 88 -11.48 -24.15 2.52
N ALA A 89 -10.68 -24.91 1.79
CA ALA A 89 -9.69 -24.36 0.88
C ALA A 89 -10.34 -24.00 -0.45
N ILE A 90 -9.80 -23.02 -1.14
CA ILE A 90 -10.12 -22.77 -2.55
C ILE A 90 -8.89 -23.03 -3.41
N VAL A 91 -9.13 -23.50 -4.63
CA VAL A 91 -8.06 -23.74 -5.60
C VAL A 91 -7.84 -22.45 -6.40
N ILE A 92 -6.62 -21.94 -6.36
CA ILE A 92 -6.18 -20.83 -7.21
C ILE A 92 -5.33 -21.41 -8.34
N PRO A 93 -5.79 -21.33 -9.61
CA PRO A 93 -5.05 -21.88 -10.73
C PRO A 93 -3.65 -21.27 -10.89
N ALA A 94 -2.78 -22.00 -11.59
CA ALA A 94 -1.40 -21.58 -11.85
C ALA A 94 -1.31 -20.18 -12.47
N GLY A 95 -0.63 -19.25 -11.80
CA GLY A 95 -0.41 -17.88 -12.26
C GLY A 95 -1.63 -16.94 -12.14
N GLU A 96 -2.78 -17.46 -11.71
CA GLU A 96 -4.03 -16.69 -11.59
C GLU A 96 -4.17 -16.03 -10.22
N SER A 97 -5.11 -15.08 -10.12
CA SER A 97 -5.53 -14.45 -8.87
C SER A 97 -6.95 -14.89 -8.50
N SER A 98 -7.22 -14.93 -7.19
CA SER A 98 -8.57 -15.11 -6.65
C SER A 98 -9.00 -13.82 -5.94
N ASP A 99 -10.14 -13.28 -6.31
CA ASP A 99 -10.84 -12.14 -5.71
C ASP A 99 -11.84 -12.55 -4.61
N GLN A 100 -11.78 -13.80 -4.15
CA GLN A 100 -12.81 -14.39 -3.28
C GLN A 100 -12.56 -14.16 -1.78
N PHE A 101 -11.60 -13.29 -1.42
CA PHE A 101 -11.37 -12.90 -0.03
C PHE A 101 -12.12 -11.62 0.31
N SER A 102 -12.78 -11.63 1.47
CA SER A 102 -13.30 -10.40 2.10
C SER A 102 -13.17 -10.49 3.61
N GLY A 103 -12.61 -9.45 4.21
CA GLY A 103 -12.55 -9.26 5.67
C GLY A 103 -13.49 -8.15 6.11
N TYR A 104 -14.08 -8.28 7.30
CA TYR A 104 -15.08 -7.33 7.80
C TYR A 104 -14.85 -6.98 9.26
N ILE A 105 -15.16 -5.72 9.60
CA ILE A 105 -15.56 -5.32 10.95
C ILE A 105 -16.98 -4.78 10.84
N ASP A 106 -17.93 -5.46 11.50
CA ASP A 106 -19.32 -5.04 11.60
C ASP A 106 -19.50 -4.07 12.78
N ASN A 107 -20.36 -3.06 12.59
CA ASN A 107 -20.59 -2.00 13.55
C ASN A 107 -19.27 -1.35 13.99
N MET A 108 -18.56 -0.77 13.02
CA MET A 108 -17.25 -0.14 13.23
C MET A 108 -17.31 0.90 14.34
N PRO A 109 -16.47 0.79 15.40
CA PRO A 109 -16.46 1.79 16.47
C PRO A 109 -16.11 3.18 15.97
N GLU A 110 -16.59 4.21 16.66
CA GLU A 110 -16.33 5.61 16.33
C GLU A 110 -14.84 5.96 16.54
N GLU A 111 -14.31 6.77 15.64
CA GLU A 111 -12.93 7.29 15.69
C GLU A 111 -11.90 6.21 16.07
N SER A 112 -11.94 5.09 15.38
CA SER A 112 -11.12 3.93 15.70
C SER A 112 -10.37 3.40 14.48
N SER A 113 -9.27 2.68 14.77
CA SER A 113 -8.50 1.95 13.78
C SER A 113 -8.04 0.63 14.35
N TYR A 114 -8.19 -0.45 13.58
CA TYR A 114 -7.84 -1.81 13.97
C TYR A 114 -7.03 -2.48 12.86
N ILE A 115 -5.98 -3.19 13.24
CA ILE A 115 -5.19 -3.97 12.30
C ILE A 115 -5.48 -5.45 12.54
N ILE A 116 -5.99 -6.12 11.53
CA ILE A 116 -6.22 -7.57 11.54
C ILE A 116 -5.23 -8.20 10.55
N ASN A 117 -4.45 -9.16 11.03
CA ASN A 117 -3.53 -9.90 10.19
C ASN A 117 -4.25 -11.10 9.56
N TYR A 118 -4.19 -11.22 8.23
CA TYR A 118 -4.69 -12.37 7.48
C TYR A 118 -3.54 -13.10 6.81
N CYS A 119 -3.42 -14.41 7.07
CA CYS A 119 -2.41 -15.27 6.48
C CYS A 119 -3.07 -16.24 5.51
N PHE A 120 -2.57 -16.31 4.29
CA PHE A 120 -2.99 -17.24 3.25
C PHE A 120 -1.91 -18.30 3.12
N SER A 121 -2.25 -19.54 3.41
CA SER A 121 -1.29 -20.65 3.43
C SER A 121 -1.75 -21.81 2.56
N LEU A 122 -0.81 -22.61 2.09
CA LEU A 122 -1.13 -23.82 1.36
C LEU A 122 -1.70 -24.89 2.31
N GLU A 123 -2.84 -25.48 1.96
CA GLU A 123 -3.49 -26.53 2.74
C GLU A 123 -2.54 -27.70 3.07
N ASN A 124 -1.70 -28.08 2.11
CA ASN A 124 -0.77 -29.20 2.25
C ASN A 124 0.63 -28.80 2.76
N ASN A 125 0.90 -27.50 2.89
CA ASN A 125 2.17 -26.95 3.40
C ASN A 125 1.93 -25.62 4.12
N PRO A 126 1.42 -25.62 5.36
CA PRO A 126 1.09 -24.40 6.08
C PRO A 126 2.26 -23.44 6.37
N SER A 127 3.51 -23.92 6.19
CA SER A 127 4.69 -23.05 6.33
C SER A 127 4.96 -22.19 5.08
N ASP A 128 4.33 -22.50 3.96
CA ASP A 128 4.33 -21.65 2.76
C ASP A 128 3.08 -20.75 2.83
N GLU A 129 3.26 -19.58 3.41
CA GLU A 129 2.20 -18.62 3.65
C GLU A 129 2.64 -17.20 3.29
N VAL A 130 1.66 -16.38 2.94
CA VAL A 130 1.77 -14.93 2.86
C VAL A 130 0.79 -14.29 3.82
N CYS A 131 1.27 -13.35 4.62
CA CYS A 131 0.43 -12.61 5.57
C CYS A 131 0.34 -11.14 5.17
N ALA A 132 -0.81 -10.55 5.44
CA ALA A 132 -1.06 -9.12 5.24
C ALA A 132 -1.72 -8.52 6.48
N ASP A 133 -1.21 -7.35 6.89
CA ASP A 133 -1.83 -6.52 7.90
C ASP A 133 -2.88 -5.64 7.23
N VAL A 134 -4.13 -5.82 7.61
CA VAL A 134 -5.28 -5.13 7.04
C VAL A 134 -5.79 -4.11 8.03
N THR A 135 -5.68 -2.84 7.68
CA THR A 135 -6.13 -1.72 8.52
C THR A 135 -7.58 -1.39 8.21
N PHE A 136 -8.46 -1.52 9.21
CA PHE A 136 -9.85 -1.08 9.20
C PHE A 136 -9.97 0.20 10.03
N THR A 137 -10.59 1.24 9.48
CA THR A 137 -10.65 2.53 10.17
C THR A 137 -11.97 3.26 9.97
N SER A 138 -12.39 4.01 11.01
CA SER A 138 -13.44 5.01 10.95
C SER A 138 -12.92 6.44 11.24
N LEU A 139 -11.59 6.59 11.34
CA LEU A 139 -10.98 7.89 11.56
C LEU A 139 -11.18 8.79 10.34
N SER A 140 -11.76 9.95 10.55
CA SER A 140 -12.04 10.91 9.47
C SER A 140 -10.76 11.48 8.84
N GLU A 141 -9.64 11.43 9.56
CA GLU A 141 -8.33 11.85 9.02
C GLU A 141 -7.88 11.01 7.80
N TYR A 142 -8.33 9.74 7.69
CA TYR A 142 -8.06 8.91 6.52
C TYR A 142 -8.90 9.30 5.30
N LEU A 143 -9.96 10.11 5.49
CA LEU A 143 -10.74 10.68 4.39
C LEU A 143 -10.17 12.02 3.93
N SER A 144 -9.36 12.68 4.74
CA SER A 144 -8.64 13.84 4.28
C SER A 144 -7.60 13.35 3.28
N ILE A 145 -7.74 13.72 2.02
CA ILE A 145 -6.59 13.89 1.15
C ILE A 145 -5.61 14.67 2.01
N GLU A 146 -4.39 14.11 2.28
CA GLU A 146 -3.33 14.85 2.95
C GLU A 146 -3.40 16.28 2.42
N ASP A 147 -3.59 17.25 3.33
CA ASP A 147 -3.76 18.65 2.96
C ASP A 147 -2.78 18.92 1.83
N GLU A 148 -3.30 19.06 0.61
CA GLU A 148 -2.53 19.56 -0.52
C GLU A 148 -1.73 20.70 0.04
N PRO A 149 -0.41 20.75 -0.11
CA PRO A 149 0.38 21.86 0.40
C PRO A 149 -0.37 23.10 -0.03
N ALA A 150 -0.80 23.91 0.94
CA ALA A 150 -1.75 24.98 0.72
C ALA A 150 -1.16 26.08 -0.17
N LEU A 151 -0.77 25.68 -1.37
CA LEU A 151 -0.53 26.55 -2.50
C LEU A 151 -1.91 26.82 -3.10
N HIS A 152 -2.47 27.93 -2.71
CA HIS A 152 -3.80 28.28 -3.15
C HIS A 152 -3.85 28.57 -4.64
N ASN A 153 -2.77 29.11 -5.21
CA ASN A 153 -2.77 29.45 -6.64
C ASN A 153 -1.36 29.45 -7.24
N VAL A 154 -1.25 28.95 -8.47
CA VAL A 154 -0.12 29.10 -9.38
C VAL A 154 -0.65 29.77 -10.64
N TYR A 155 -0.31 31.04 -10.85
CA TYR A 155 -0.90 31.82 -11.94
C TYR A 155 0.04 32.90 -12.50
N PRO A 156 -0.19 33.35 -13.74
CA PRO A 156 -1.16 32.85 -14.71
C PRO A 156 -0.68 31.51 -15.34
N ASN A 157 -1.61 30.74 -15.87
CA ASN A 157 -1.30 29.60 -16.70
C ASN A 157 -2.20 29.68 -17.97
N PRO A 158 -1.63 29.92 -19.16
CA PRO A 158 -0.19 30.04 -19.47
C PRO A 158 0.44 31.31 -18.89
N VAL A 159 1.74 31.18 -18.53
CA VAL A 159 2.58 32.29 -18.06
C VAL A 159 3.49 32.79 -19.18
N LYS A 160 3.74 34.13 -19.21
CA LYS A 160 4.66 34.74 -20.17
C LYS A 160 5.94 35.23 -19.52
N ASP A 161 5.81 36.06 -18.49
CA ASP A 161 6.97 36.75 -17.89
C ASP A 161 7.14 36.40 -16.40
N ILE A 162 6.06 36.45 -15.60
CA ILE A 162 6.11 36.25 -14.15
C ILE A 162 5.05 35.23 -13.74
N LEU A 163 5.50 34.18 -13.07
CA LEU A 163 4.64 33.17 -12.41
C LEU A 163 4.48 33.55 -10.94
N PHE A 164 3.25 33.71 -10.49
CA PHE A 164 2.92 33.98 -9.10
C PHE A 164 2.56 32.69 -8.36
N LEU A 165 3.03 32.59 -7.13
CA LEU A 165 2.82 31.48 -6.24
C LEU A 165 2.25 32.01 -4.92
N ASP A 166 1.12 31.49 -4.46
CA ASP A 166 0.55 31.82 -3.17
C ASP A 166 0.46 30.57 -2.29
N CYS A 167 1.01 30.64 -1.08
CA CYS A 167 0.83 29.60 -0.06
C CYS A 167 0.66 30.22 1.33
N ASN A 168 0.12 29.45 2.27
CA ASN A 168 -0.06 29.87 3.66
C ASN A 168 0.82 29.07 4.64
N THR A 169 1.70 28.23 4.12
CA THR A 169 2.65 27.43 4.90
C THR A 169 4.02 27.42 4.23
N PRO A 170 5.13 27.24 4.98
CA PRO A 170 6.45 27.13 4.39
C PRO A 170 6.51 25.99 3.37
N THR A 171 6.68 26.36 2.10
CA THR A 171 6.61 25.42 0.98
C THR A 171 7.90 25.48 0.13
N GLU A 172 8.44 24.34 -0.21
CA GLU A 172 9.48 24.20 -1.22
C GLU A 172 8.80 23.99 -2.57
N PHE A 173 9.09 24.88 -3.52
CA PHE A 173 8.67 24.79 -4.91
C PHE A 173 9.85 24.40 -5.78
N VAL A 174 9.67 23.40 -6.64
CA VAL A 174 10.67 22.97 -7.62
C VAL A 174 10.01 22.88 -8.98
N LEU A 175 10.62 23.52 -9.99
CA LEU A 175 10.16 23.52 -11.37
C LEU A 175 11.09 22.67 -12.23
N PHE A 176 10.52 21.85 -13.10
CA PHE A 176 11.23 20.96 -14.00
C PHE A 176 10.82 21.20 -15.45
N ASP A 177 11.74 21.04 -16.36
CA ASP A 177 11.45 20.96 -17.79
C ASP A 177 10.85 19.59 -18.19
N MET A 178 10.52 19.43 -19.47
CA MET A 178 9.95 18.18 -20.00
C MET A 178 10.90 16.97 -19.91
N LEU A 179 12.20 17.21 -19.75
CA LEU A 179 13.21 16.15 -19.60
C LEU A 179 13.44 15.76 -18.12
N GLY A 180 12.74 16.44 -17.19
CA GLY A 180 12.90 16.23 -15.76
C GLY A 180 14.10 16.97 -15.16
N SER A 181 14.75 17.88 -15.90
CA SER A 181 15.83 18.71 -15.37
C SER A 181 15.25 19.82 -14.50
N GLN A 182 15.81 20.01 -13.30
CA GLN A 182 15.39 21.08 -12.41
C GLN A 182 15.86 22.43 -12.96
N VAL A 183 14.92 23.31 -13.26
CA VAL A 183 15.18 24.66 -13.81
C VAL A 183 15.05 25.77 -12.78
N HIS A 184 14.26 25.54 -11.71
CA HIS A 184 14.12 26.49 -10.60
C HIS A 184 13.81 25.76 -9.31
N LYS A 185 14.29 26.33 -8.18
CA LYS A 185 13.95 25.84 -6.83
C LYS A 185 14.00 26.99 -5.84
N GLU A 186 12.96 27.12 -5.04
CA GLU A 186 12.93 28.07 -3.93
C GLU A 186 12.05 27.58 -2.76
N VAL A 187 12.20 28.23 -1.60
CA VAL A 187 11.37 27.99 -0.42
C VAL A 187 10.78 29.34 -0.02
N PHE A 188 9.47 29.36 0.14
CA PHE A 188 8.74 30.57 0.51
C PHE A 188 7.66 30.27 1.56
N THR A 189 7.17 31.30 2.26
CA THR A 189 6.29 31.16 3.42
C THR A 189 4.92 31.83 3.25
N SER A 190 4.77 32.62 2.18
CA SER A 190 3.50 33.33 1.86
C SER A 190 3.29 33.36 0.37
N SER A 191 3.56 34.47 -0.29
CA SER A 191 3.53 34.61 -1.75
C SER A 191 4.96 34.76 -2.29
N SER A 192 5.20 34.27 -3.50
CA SER A 192 6.42 34.45 -4.24
C SER A 192 6.14 34.69 -5.71
N ASN A 193 7.14 35.17 -6.44
CA ASN A 193 7.06 35.33 -7.89
C ASN A 193 8.36 34.89 -8.56
N ILE A 194 8.22 34.21 -9.68
CA ILE A 194 9.34 33.68 -10.44
C ILE A 194 9.35 34.36 -11.82
N ASN A 195 10.46 34.97 -12.17
CA ASN A 195 10.64 35.49 -13.52
C ASN A 195 10.99 34.32 -14.45
N VAL A 196 10.07 34.01 -15.35
CA VAL A 196 10.20 32.92 -16.33
C VAL A 196 10.49 33.42 -17.75
N SER A 197 10.72 34.73 -17.96
CA SER A 197 10.92 35.31 -19.26
C SER A 197 12.17 34.80 -19.99
N SER A 198 13.14 34.21 -19.25
CA SER A 198 14.33 33.58 -19.77
C SER A 198 14.20 32.09 -20.09
N PHE A 199 13.07 31.48 -19.74
CA PHE A 199 12.82 30.06 -19.97
C PHE A 199 12.35 29.85 -21.40
N GLU A 200 12.71 28.72 -22.00
CA GLU A 200 12.22 28.35 -23.32
C GLU A 200 10.69 28.12 -23.28
N ALA A 201 10.01 28.45 -24.38
CA ALA A 201 8.59 28.22 -24.48
C ALA A 201 8.30 26.70 -24.47
N GLY A 202 7.45 26.24 -23.54
CA GLY A 202 7.15 24.82 -23.40
C GLY A 202 6.26 24.50 -22.20
N ILE A 203 6.15 23.21 -21.92
CA ILE A 203 5.45 22.68 -20.74
C ILE A 203 6.49 22.44 -19.66
N TYR A 204 6.17 22.85 -18.44
CA TYR A 204 6.96 22.65 -17.24
C TYR A 204 6.12 21.94 -16.19
N PHE A 205 6.76 21.08 -15.40
CA PHE A 205 6.15 20.42 -14.27
C PHE A 205 6.68 21.02 -12.96
N TYR A 206 5.84 21.13 -11.96
CA TYR A 206 6.30 21.59 -10.65
C TYR A 206 6.00 20.56 -9.55
N LYS A 207 6.81 20.58 -8.52
CA LYS A 207 6.64 19.81 -7.30
C LYS A 207 6.61 20.76 -6.11
N LEU A 208 5.67 20.51 -5.21
CA LEU A 208 5.52 21.22 -3.95
C LEU A 208 5.84 20.26 -2.78
N LYS A 209 6.54 20.79 -1.79
CA LYS A 209 6.80 20.07 -0.55
C LYS A 209 6.64 21.03 0.62
N VAL A 210 5.64 20.77 1.49
CA VAL A 210 5.46 21.52 2.72
C VAL A 210 6.58 21.17 3.69
N LYS A 211 7.23 22.18 4.28
CA LYS A 211 8.25 21.98 5.32
C LYS A 211 7.56 21.85 6.67
N GLY A 212 7.79 20.73 7.34
CA GLY A 212 7.31 20.50 8.71
C GLY A 212 6.32 19.35 8.87
N LYS A 213 6.15 18.55 7.82
CA LYS A 213 5.50 17.23 7.89
C LYS A 213 6.46 16.14 7.46
#